data_3644c4e571631aa1dc6dbb7bd68f8b61
#
_entry.id   3644c4e571631aa1dc6dbb7bd68f8b61
#
_cell.length_a   1.000
_cell.length_b   1.000
_cell.length_c   1.000
_cell.angle_alpha   90.00
_cell.angle_beta   90.00
_cell.angle_gamma   90.00
#
_symmetry.space_group_name_H-M   'P 1'
#
loop_
_entity.id
_entity.type
_entity.pdbx_description
1 polymer ?
#
loop_
_entity_poly.entity_id
_entity_poly.type
_entity_poly.pdbx_seq_one_letter_code
_entity_poly.pdbx_strand_id
1 'polypeptide(L)'
;SAASDVYKRQTIDRAMWTKYATLMLKAEVYMWSAKVTTGDHQATGNSDLAIAQTALQPLINQFSLLDNFSEVFSKKANDEIILAIRFKDGEATNWAGPFIYYGNIFEGQRYGRDGKLMQDTLDLKGTVGQFLHEYKKALWDSYDDEDMRRDATFMDHYGSAQKEGFGIAMKKGIGSVNSNNQRIFDTDIIVYRYADVLLMMAEIENALSGKCANYVNEVRKRAYGKNWHPQFAYTDGSYADNELTILHERDKEFVWEGKRWFDVVRMHDANGKSLAFSVAANYPNNETPDERVPLIKESEAHKLLWPIDVNTLNNDPKLEQTPGYDK
;
A
#
# COMPACT_ATOMS: atom_id res chain seq x y z
N SER A 1 35.90 2.73 -10.56
CA SER A 1 36.38 3.75 -9.61
C SER A 1 35.78 3.53 -8.24
N ALA A 2 36.43 3.96 -7.16
CA ALA A 2 35.96 3.77 -5.78
C ALA A 2 34.49 4.20 -5.55
N ALA A 3 34.01 5.22 -6.26
CA ALA A 3 32.61 5.66 -6.20
C ALA A 3 31.63 4.59 -6.75
N SER A 4 31.98 3.91 -7.84
CA SER A 4 31.11 2.84 -8.40
C SER A 4 31.09 1.60 -7.50
N ASP A 5 32.14 1.33 -6.75
CA ASP A 5 32.21 0.20 -5.83
C ASP A 5 31.49 0.49 -4.50
N VAL A 6 31.47 1.75 -4.08
CA VAL A 6 30.64 2.22 -2.95
C VAL A 6 29.16 2.07 -3.29
N TYR A 7 28.75 2.44 -4.49
CA TYR A 7 27.35 2.26 -4.94
C TYR A 7 26.95 0.79 -5.08
N LYS A 8 27.86 -0.08 -5.51
CA LYS A 8 27.60 -1.53 -5.56
C LYS A 8 27.46 -2.17 -4.17
N ARG A 9 28.21 -1.67 -3.17
CA ARG A 9 28.08 -2.13 -1.78
C ARG A 9 26.83 -1.61 -1.09
N GLN A 10 26.29 -0.44 -1.50
CA GLN A 10 25.04 0.12 -0.97
C GLN A 10 23.79 -0.69 -1.38
N THR A 11 23.88 -1.55 -2.37
CA THR A 11 22.76 -2.40 -2.77
C THR A 11 22.41 -3.51 -1.78
N ILE A 12 23.26 -3.80 -0.80
CA ILE A 12 23.06 -4.86 0.19
C ILE A 12 22.24 -4.35 1.40
N ASP A 13 22.38 -3.08 1.76
CA ASP A 13 21.63 -2.47 2.86
C ASP A 13 20.54 -1.53 2.32
N ARG A 14 19.31 -2.03 2.25
CA ARG A 14 18.13 -1.28 1.79
C ARG A 14 17.64 -0.21 2.77
N ALA A 15 18.30 -0.05 3.91
CA ALA A 15 17.98 0.97 4.90
C ALA A 15 18.73 2.30 4.68
N MET A 16 19.58 2.38 3.67
CA MET A 16 20.29 3.60 3.32
C MET A 16 19.70 4.29 2.11
N TRP A 17 19.69 5.61 2.13
CA TRP A 17 19.26 6.41 0.99
C TRP A 17 20.22 6.23 -0.20
N THR A 18 19.69 5.80 -1.34
CA THR A 18 20.45 5.50 -2.55
C THR A 18 19.98 6.38 -3.72
N LYS A 19 20.74 6.35 -4.83
CA LYS A 19 20.27 6.99 -6.06
C LYS A 19 18.91 6.46 -6.53
N TYR A 20 18.61 5.18 -6.31
CA TYR A 20 17.34 4.57 -6.68
C TYR A 20 16.19 5.09 -5.81
N ALA A 21 16.42 5.28 -4.52
CA ALA A 21 15.46 5.95 -3.63
C ALA A 21 15.21 7.40 -4.07
N THR A 22 16.25 8.12 -4.49
CA THR A 22 16.12 9.47 -5.06
C THR A 22 15.31 9.48 -6.35
N LEU A 23 15.49 8.49 -7.22
CA LEU A 23 14.73 8.37 -8.46
C LEU A 23 13.25 8.04 -8.19
N MET A 24 12.96 7.20 -7.19
CA MET A 24 11.58 6.95 -6.74
C MET A 24 10.92 8.22 -6.22
N LEU A 25 11.57 8.95 -5.31
CA LEU A 25 11.04 10.22 -4.80
C LEU A 25 10.84 11.24 -5.93
N LYS A 26 11.80 11.33 -6.86
CA LYS A 26 11.66 12.20 -8.03
C LYS A 26 10.42 11.83 -8.84
N ALA A 27 10.21 10.55 -9.11
CA ALA A 27 9.03 10.10 -9.85
C ALA A 27 7.72 10.43 -9.12
N GLU A 28 7.63 10.19 -7.80
CA GLU A 28 6.44 10.55 -7.00
C GLU A 28 6.14 12.06 -7.07
N VAL A 29 7.16 12.90 -6.89
CA VAL A 29 7.00 14.36 -6.94
C VAL A 29 6.49 14.81 -8.32
N TYR A 30 7.06 14.27 -9.40
CA TYR A 30 6.63 14.63 -10.75
C TYR A 30 5.26 14.05 -11.13
N MET A 31 4.91 12.85 -10.65
CA MET A 31 3.55 12.32 -10.82
C MET A 31 2.53 13.18 -10.07
N TRP A 32 2.86 13.62 -8.86
CA TRP A 32 2.01 14.52 -8.09
C TRP A 32 1.85 15.87 -8.81
N SER A 33 2.95 16.51 -9.20
CA SER A 33 2.96 17.76 -9.95
C SER A 33 2.17 17.68 -11.25
N ALA A 34 2.23 16.55 -11.92
CA ALA A 34 1.52 16.32 -13.18
C ALA A 34 -0.01 16.28 -13.04
N LYS A 35 -0.51 15.79 -11.91
CA LYS A 35 -1.93 15.43 -11.77
C LYS A 35 -2.66 16.23 -10.70
N VAL A 36 -1.99 16.82 -9.72
CA VAL A 36 -2.64 17.47 -8.58
C VAL A 36 -2.46 18.98 -8.63
N THR A 37 -3.59 19.71 -8.60
CA THR A 37 -3.61 21.18 -8.44
C THR A 37 -3.66 21.50 -6.95
N THR A 38 -2.70 22.31 -6.47
CA THR A 38 -2.59 22.70 -5.06
C THR A 38 -2.14 24.15 -4.93
N GLY A 39 -2.93 24.98 -4.23
CA GLY A 39 -2.60 26.41 -4.10
C GLY A 39 -2.39 27.07 -5.46
N ASP A 40 -1.23 27.69 -5.66
CA ASP A 40 -0.85 28.34 -6.92
C ASP A 40 -0.31 27.36 -7.98
N HIS A 41 -0.06 26.11 -7.61
CA HIS A 41 0.41 25.08 -8.54
C HIS A 41 -0.75 24.53 -9.35
N GLN A 42 -0.61 24.58 -10.70
CA GLN A 42 -1.53 23.92 -11.62
C GLN A 42 -0.90 22.62 -12.12
N ALA A 43 -1.72 21.57 -12.24
CA ALA A 43 -1.28 20.27 -12.77
C ALA A 43 -0.61 20.44 -14.15
N THR A 44 0.61 19.97 -14.28
CA THR A 44 1.45 20.16 -15.49
C THR A 44 1.21 19.11 -16.58
N GLY A 45 0.49 18.02 -16.25
CA GLY A 45 0.11 16.98 -17.20
C GLY A 45 1.29 16.15 -17.71
N ASN A 46 1.25 15.81 -19.00
CA ASN A 46 2.15 14.82 -19.60
C ASN A 46 3.64 15.22 -19.57
N SER A 47 3.97 16.49 -19.46
CA SER A 47 5.38 16.94 -19.38
C SER A 47 6.08 16.39 -18.15
N ASP A 48 5.44 16.47 -16.99
CA ASP A 48 6.00 15.97 -15.74
C ASP A 48 5.89 14.44 -15.64
N LEU A 49 4.85 13.83 -16.23
CA LEU A 49 4.77 12.38 -16.34
C LEU A 49 5.92 11.79 -17.16
N ALA A 50 6.36 12.43 -18.23
CA ALA A 50 7.54 12.02 -18.99
C ALA A 50 8.84 12.09 -18.17
N ILE A 51 8.95 13.10 -17.28
CA ILE A 51 10.08 13.20 -16.35
C ILE A 51 10.03 12.05 -15.31
N ALA A 52 8.84 11.77 -14.77
CA ALA A 52 8.63 10.66 -13.85
C ALA A 52 8.98 9.31 -14.50
N GLN A 53 8.52 9.07 -15.74
CA GLN A 53 8.86 7.89 -16.53
C GLN A 53 10.38 7.72 -16.67
N THR A 54 11.06 8.81 -17.08
CA THR A 54 12.53 8.82 -17.23
C THR A 54 13.22 8.51 -15.91
N ALA A 55 12.67 8.93 -14.77
CA ALA A 55 13.22 8.65 -13.46
C ALA A 55 13.06 7.17 -13.06
N LEU A 56 11.95 6.52 -13.43
CA LEU A 56 11.69 5.12 -13.09
C LEU A 56 12.41 4.13 -14.02
N GLN A 57 12.67 4.51 -15.27
CA GLN A 57 13.27 3.63 -16.26
C GLN A 57 14.56 2.93 -15.81
N PRO A 58 15.51 3.58 -15.09
CA PRO A 58 16.71 2.93 -14.57
C PRO A 58 16.46 1.89 -13.48
N LEU A 59 15.28 1.83 -12.89
CA LEU A 59 14.93 0.84 -11.87
C LEU A 59 14.39 -0.45 -12.48
N ILE A 60 13.88 -0.37 -13.70
CA ILE A 60 13.44 -1.56 -14.44
C ILE A 60 14.65 -2.48 -14.65
N ASN A 61 14.49 -3.77 -14.32
CA ASN A 61 15.55 -4.80 -14.37
C ASN A 61 16.73 -4.60 -13.38
N GLN A 62 16.66 -3.62 -12.47
CA GLN A 62 17.61 -3.49 -11.36
C GLN A 62 17.10 -4.14 -10.07
N PHE A 63 15.80 -4.28 -9.98
CA PHE A 63 15.06 -4.93 -8.92
C PHE A 63 14.15 -5.99 -9.52
N SER A 64 13.65 -6.90 -8.72
CA SER A 64 12.71 -7.93 -9.18
C SER A 64 11.64 -8.20 -8.13
N LEU A 65 10.46 -8.59 -8.59
CA LEU A 65 9.45 -9.13 -7.70
C LEU A 65 9.93 -10.46 -7.12
N LEU A 66 9.72 -10.67 -5.83
CA LEU A 66 9.90 -11.99 -5.24
C LEU A 66 8.74 -12.90 -5.64
N ASP A 67 9.01 -14.16 -5.89
CA ASP A 67 7.98 -15.15 -6.25
C ASP A 67 6.92 -15.30 -5.14
N ASN A 68 7.36 -15.23 -3.89
CA ASN A 68 6.48 -15.31 -2.74
C ASN A 68 6.25 -13.93 -2.12
N PHE A 69 5.02 -13.43 -2.21
CA PHE A 69 4.65 -12.12 -1.67
C PHE A 69 4.94 -11.97 -0.17
N SER A 70 4.73 -13.01 0.63
CA SER A 70 4.98 -12.93 2.08
C SER A 70 6.46 -12.74 2.42
N GLU A 71 7.36 -13.20 1.55
CA GLU A 71 8.80 -13.06 1.75
C GLU A 71 9.30 -11.62 1.61
N VAL A 72 8.55 -10.77 0.91
CA VAL A 72 8.86 -9.33 0.81
C VAL A 72 8.96 -8.69 2.19
N PHE A 73 8.12 -9.14 3.13
CA PHE A 73 8.00 -8.58 4.48
C PHE A 73 8.76 -9.38 5.56
N SER A 74 9.10 -10.62 5.29
CA SER A 74 9.82 -11.49 6.22
C SER A 74 11.33 -11.56 5.98
N LYS A 75 11.77 -11.32 4.72
CA LYS A 75 13.19 -11.30 4.35
C LYS A 75 13.67 -9.86 4.23
N LYS A 76 14.54 -9.46 5.14
CA LYS A 76 15.13 -8.10 5.11
C LYS A 76 16.07 -7.93 3.92
N ALA A 77 16.15 -6.70 3.39
CA ALA A 77 17.07 -6.31 2.31
C ALA A 77 16.97 -7.20 1.05
N ASN A 78 15.81 -7.76 0.77
CA ASN A 78 15.56 -8.60 -0.40
C ASN A 78 15.60 -7.80 -1.72
N ASP A 79 15.54 -8.51 -2.86
CA ASP A 79 15.72 -7.92 -4.19
C ASP A 79 14.53 -7.05 -4.65
N GLU A 80 13.40 -7.13 -3.97
CA GLU A 80 12.24 -6.26 -4.27
C GLU A 80 12.34 -4.91 -3.55
N ILE A 81 13.02 -4.81 -2.39
CA ILE A 81 13.10 -3.60 -1.58
C ILE A 81 14.09 -2.59 -2.18
N ILE A 82 13.64 -1.36 -2.39
CA ILE A 82 14.46 -0.23 -2.85
C ILE A 82 14.90 0.63 -1.67
N LEU A 83 13.97 0.91 -0.73
CA LEU A 83 14.23 1.65 0.50
C LEU A 83 13.30 1.17 1.60
N ALA A 84 13.84 0.92 2.78
CA ALA A 84 13.07 0.60 3.98
C ALA A 84 13.66 1.26 5.22
N ILE A 85 12.81 1.55 6.19
CA ILE A 85 13.23 1.91 7.56
C ILE A 85 13.41 0.61 8.32
N ARG A 86 14.63 0.35 8.79
CA ARG A 86 14.97 -0.89 9.46
C ARG A 86 14.53 -0.92 10.90
N PHE A 87 13.95 -2.04 11.28
CA PHE A 87 13.70 -2.43 12.66
C PHE A 87 14.38 -3.75 12.97
N LYS A 88 14.76 -3.98 14.22
CA LYS A 88 15.45 -5.20 14.64
C LYS A 88 15.24 -5.44 16.13
N ASP A 89 15.02 -6.69 16.49
CA ASP A 89 14.96 -7.11 17.89
C ASP A 89 16.21 -6.66 18.67
N GLY A 90 16.00 -6.09 19.86
CA GLY A 90 17.06 -5.55 20.70
C GLY A 90 17.58 -4.15 20.30
N GLU A 91 17.16 -3.60 19.15
CA GLU A 91 17.49 -2.24 18.71
C GLU A 91 16.24 -1.33 18.68
N ALA A 92 15.26 -1.68 17.88
CA ALA A 92 13.97 -0.97 17.76
C ALA A 92 12.89 -1.88 17.20
N THR A 93 11.68 -1.70 17.68
CA THR A 93 10.46 -2.33 17.15
C THR A 93 9.54 -1.28 16.55
N ASN A 94 8.76 -1.66 15.55
CA ASN A 94 7.77 -0.76 14.98
C ASN A 94 6.51 -0.70 15.87
N TRP A 95 5.75 0.39 15.75
CA TRP A 95 4.57 0.63 16.57
C TRP A 95 3.29 -0.02 16.03
N ALA A 96 3.37 -0.73 14.92
CA ALA A 96 2.19 -1.31 14.27
C ALA A 96 1.51 -2.37 15.14
N GLY A 97 2.30 -3.18 15.85
CA GLY A 97 1.79 -4.27 16.66
C GLY A 97 0.65 -3.89 17.61
N PRO A 98 0.84 -2.89 18.50
CA PRO A 98 -0.19 -2.50 19.48
C PRO A 98 -1.49 -1.99 18.86
N PHE A 99 -1.46 -1.50 17.62
CA PHE A 99 -2.64 -0.92 16.96
C PHE A 99 -3.38 -1.90 16.06
N ILE A 100 -2.73 -2.96 15.59
CA ILE A 100 -3.27 -3.84 14.56
C ILE A 100 -3.57 -5.24 15.09
N TYR A 101 -2.76 -5.71 16.05
CA TYR A 101 -2.83 -7.08 16.54
C TYR A 101 -3.46 -7.14 17.93
N TYR A 102 -4.34 -8.11 18.10
CA TYR A 102 -5.01 -8.39 19.37
C TYR A 102 -4.75 -9.84 19.78
N GLY A 103 -3.79 -10.04 20.68
CA GLY A 103 -3.24 -11.36 21.02
C GLY A 103 -4.23 -12.40 21.49
N ASN A 104 -5.31 -12.00 22.15
CA ASN A 104 -6.27 -12.93 22.72
C ASN A 104 -7.42 -13.31 21.77
N ILE A 105 -7.47 -12.75 20.55
CA ILE A 105 -8.62 -12.92 19.68
C ILE A 105 -8.71 -14.36 19.12
N PHE A 106 -7.57 -15.04 19.04
CA PHE A 106 -7.48 -16.30 18.30
C PHE A 106 -7.54 -17.55 19.20
N GLU A 107 -6.95 -17.50 20.38
CA GLU A 107 -6.82 -18.71 21.21
C GLU A 107 -8.16 -19.14 21.82
N GLY A 108 -8.82 -20.11 21.22
CA GLY A 108 -10.04 -20.74 21.76
C GLY A 108 -11.31 -19.87 21.73
N GLN A 109 -11.28 -18.72 21.07
CA GLN A 109 -12.41 -17.80 21.04
C GLN A 109 -13.00 -17.57 19.64
N ARG A 110 -12.24 -17.85 18.59
CA ARG A 110 -12.65 -17.65 17.19
C ARG A 110 -12.49 -18.96 16.41
N TYR A 111 -13.19 -19.04 15.30
CA TYR A 111 -13.18 -20.21 14.43
C TYR A 111 -12.48 -19.87 13.10
N GLY A 112 -11.73 -20.84 12.56
CA GLY A 112 -11.13 -20.74 11.24
C GLY A 112 -12.11 -21.10 10.12
N ARG A 113 -11.63 -21.03 8.87
CA ARG A 113 -12.38 -21.46 7.66
C ARG A 113 -12.85 -22.91 7.71
N ASP A 114 -12.17 -23.75 8.46
CA ASP A 114 -12.50 -25.16 8.63
C ASP A 114 -13.57 -25.42 9.71
N GLY A 115 -14.11 -24.39 10.33
CA GLY A 115 -15.10 -24.47 11.40
C GLY A 115 -14.55 -24.96 12.73
N LYS A 116 -13.23 -25.04 12.90
CA LYS A 116 -12.59 -25.40 14.16
C LYS A 116 -12.14 -24.16 14.92
N LEU A 117 -12.06 -24.31 16.24
CA LEU A 117 -11.47 -23.27 17.09
C LEU A 117 -10.03 -22.99 16.66
N MET A 118 -9.73 -21.73 16.48
CA MET A 118 -8.40 -21.28 16.08
C MET A 118 -7.40 -21.53 17.20
N GLN A 119 -6.18 -21.87 16.78
CA GLN A 119 -5.00 -21.88 17.62
C GLN A 119 -4.21 -20.60 17.35
N ASP A 120 -3.43 -20.14 18.31
CA ASP A 120 -2.52 -19.01 18.10
C ASP A 120 -1.32 -19.43 17.21
N THR A 121 -1.56 -19.48 15.92
CA THR A 121 -0.52 -19.81 14.91
C THR A 121 0.38 -18.62 14.55
N LEU A 122 0.10 -17.44 15.12
CA LEU A 122 0.86 -16.22 14.87
C LEU A 122 1.71 -15.82 16.09
N ASP A 123 1.72 -16.61 17.15
CA ASP A 123 2.44 -16.33 18.42
C ASP A 123 2.10 -14.95 18.99
N LEU A 124 0.81 -14.59 18.99
CA LEU A 124 0.31 -13.33 19.50
C LEU A 124 -0.05 -13.38 20.99
N LYS A 125 0.02 -14.54 21.63
CA LYS A 125 -0.27 -14.71 23.04
C LYS A 125 0.60 -13.77 23.89
N GLY A 126 -0.05 -13.00 24.72
CA GLY A 126 0.63 -12.01 25.55
C GLY A 126 0.98 -10.69 24.85
N THR A 127 0.69 -10.53 23.56
CA THR A 127 0.75 -9.20 22.94
C THR A 127 -0.39 -8.34 23.44
N VAL A 128 -0.07 -7.11 23.83
CA VAL A 128 -1.07 -6.12 24.23
C VAL A 128 -1.33 -5.21 23.04
N GLY A 129 -2.55 -5.25 22.51
CA GLY A 129 -2.97 -4.41 21.40
C GLY A 129 -4.42 -3.99 21.58
N GLN A 130 -4.80 -2.94 20.89
CA GLN A 130 -6.16 -2.37 20.93
C GLN A 130 -6.76 -2.41 19.53
N PHE A 131 -6.61 -3.29 18.72
CA PHE A 131 -7.27 -3.43 17.39
C PHE A 131 -7.99 -2.15 16.91
N LEU A 132 -7.22 -1.06 16.80
CA LEU A 132 -7.75 0.28 16.49
C LEU A 132 -8.07 0.47 15.01
N HIS A 133 -7.60 -0.44 14.15
CA HIS A 133 -7.75 -0.33 12.71
C HIS A 133 -8.33 -1.62 12.15
N GLU A 134 -9.61 -1.58 11.83
CA GLU A 134 -10.31 -2.65 11.13
C GLU A 134 -10.28 -2.40 9.61
N TYR A 135 -10.03 -3.45 8.85
CA TYR A 135 -10.10 -3.39 7.40
C TYR A 135 -11.51 -3.66 6.90
N LYS A 136 -11.88 -2.99 5.83
CA LYS A 136 -13.18 -3.21 5.17
C LYS A 136 -13.21 -4.61 4.56
N LYS A 137 -14.27 -5.37 4.88
CA LYS A 137 -14.50 -6.70 4.31
C LYS A 137 -14.51 -6.67 2.78
N ALA A 138 -15.05 -5.61 2.18
CA ALA A 138 -15.10 -5.44 0.74
C ALA A 138 -13.71 -5.40 0.07
N LEU A 139 -12.65 -4.95 0.78
CA LEU A 139 -11.28 -5.09 0.29
C LEU A 139 -10.86 -6.56 0.29
N TRP A 140 -11.14 -7.30 1.36
CA TRP A 140 -10.85 -8.74 1.43
C TRP A 140 -11.61 -9.52 0.35
N ASP A 141 -12.89 -9.20 0.12
CA ASP A 141 -13.73 -9.79 -0.92
C ASP A 141 -13.26 -9.46 -2.34
N SER A 142 -12.45 -8.41 -2.52
CA SER A 142 -11.93 -8.02 -3.83
C SER A 142 -10.81 -8.93 -4.35
N TYR A 143 -10.21 -9.75 -3.47
CA TYR A 143 -9.21 -10.73 -3.90
C TYR A 143 -9.91 -11.99 -4.42
N ASP A 144 -9.44 -12.51 -5.54
CA ASP A 144 -9.83 -13.85 -5.99
C ASP A 144 -9.28 -14.91 -5.03
N ASP A 145 -9.87 -16.09 -5.03
CA ASP A 145 -9.44 -17.20 -4.17
C ASP A 145 -8.01 -17.68 -4.50
N GLU A 146 -7.59 -17.50 -5.76
CA GLU A 146 -6.28 -17.84 -6.27
C GLU A 146 -5.21 -16.77 -6.02
N ASP A 147 -5.60 -15.54 -5.62
CA ASP A 147 -4.67 -14.45 -5.31
C ASP A 147 -3.99 -14.71 -3.95
N MET A 148 -2.75 -15.14 -3.99
CA MET A 148 -1.99 -15.52 -2.80
C MET A 148 -1.72 -14.34 -1.85
N ARG A 149 -1.90 -13.09 -2.29
CA ARG A 149 -1.72 -11.90 -1.45
C ARG A 149 -2.77 -11.81 -0.37
N ARG A 150 -4.01 -12.28 -0.62
CA ARG A 150 -5.08 -12.26 0.37
C ARG A 150 -4.64 -12.96 1.65
N ASP A 151 -4.24 -14.22 1.53
CA ASP A 151 -3.85 -15.04 2.67
C ASP A 151 -2.45 -14.69 3.22
N ALA A 152 -1.62 -13.97 2.46
CA ALA A 152 -0.37 -13.41 2.94
C ALA A 152 -0.58 -12.11 3.75
N THR A 153 -1.64 -11.37 3.45
CA THR A 153 -1.96 -10.09 4.09
C THR A 153 -2.88 -10.27 5.29
N PHE A 154 -3.90 -11.13 5.17
CA PHE A 154 -4.98 -11.25 6.14
C PHE A 154 -5.12 -12.67 6.65
N MET A 155 -5.67 -12.79 7.85
CA MET A 155 -6.21 -14.00 8.43
C MET A 155 -7.68 -13.76 8.76
N ASP A 156 -8.57 -14.49 8.10
CA ASP A 156 -9.99 -14.44 8.39
C ASP A 156 -10.34 -15.32 9.59
N HIS A 157 -11.33 -14.88 10.34
CA HIS A 157 -11.84 -15.59 11.51
C HIS A 157 -13.35 -15.39 11.66
N TYR A 158 -13.98 -16.27 12.41
CA TYR A 158 -15.44 -16.31 12.55
C TYR A 158 -15.85 -16.42 14.02
N GLY A 159 -17.04 -15.94 14.36
CA GLY A 159 -17.63 -16.02 15.69
C GLY A 159 -18.20 -17.40 16.02
N SER A 160 -18.51 -18.22 15.00
CA SER A 160 -19.07 -19.57 15.16
C SER A 160 -18.47 -20.57 14.18
N ALA A 161 -18.63 -21.87 14.47
CA ALA A 161 -18.26 -22.95 13.56
C ALA A 161 -19.06 -22.91 12.24
N GLN A 162 -20.23 -22.28 12.22
CA GLN A 162 -21.06 -22.05 11.03
C GLN A 162 -20.65 -20.84 10.21
N LYS A 163 -19.50 -20.23 10.54
CA LYS A 163 -18.91 -19.07 9.86
C LYS A 163 -19.71 -17.77 9.98
N GLU A 164 -20.47 -17.62 11.05
CA GLU A 164 -21.09 -16.34 11.40
C GLU A 164 -20.06 -15.41 12.08
N GLY A 165 -20.34 -14.11 12.10
CA GLY A 165 -19.49 -13.12 12.76
C GLY A 165 -18.10 -13.06 12.14
N PHE A 166 -18.04 -12.86 10.81
CA PHE A 166 -16.82 -12.69 10.04
C PHE A 166 -15.96 -11.54 10.57
N GLY A 167 -14.65 -11.75 10.63
CA GLY A 167 -13.66 -10.74 10.91
C GLY A 167 -12.37 -11.04 10.19
N ILE A 168 -11.52 -10.05 10.03
CA ILE A 168 -10.19 -10.19 9.45
C ILE A 168 -9.15 -9.57 10.35
N ALA A 169 -8.05 -10.25 10.54
CA ALA A 169 -6.85 -9.72 11.16
C ALA A 169 -5.74 -9.58 10.13
N MET A 170 -5.01 -8.47 10.20
CA MET A 170 -3.85 -8.31 9.35
C MET A 170 -2.70 -9.15 9.90
N LYS A 171 -1.98 -9.84 9.01
CA LYS A 171 -0.74 -10.56 9.35
C LYS A 171 0.47 -10.11 8.53
N LYS A 172 0.26 -9.29 7.51
CA LYS A 172 1.34 -8.71 6.74
C LYS A 172 2.23 -7.84 7.63
N GLY A 173 3.52 -8.08 7.61
CA GLY A 173 4.46 -7.31 8.41
C GLY A 173 4.40 -7.59 9.91
N ILE A 174 3.98 -8.79 10.30
CA ILE A 174 3.82 -9.18 11.72
C ILE A 174 5.15 -9.29 12.49
N GLY A 175 6.29 -9.27 11.80
CA GLY A 175 7.60 -9.39 12.41
C GLY A 175 8.05 -10.85 12.65
N SER A 176 9.00 -11.01 13.56
CA SER A 176 9.63 -12.29 13.87
C SER A 176 9.16 -12.87 15.21
N VAL A 177 9.57 -14.11 15.50
CA VAL A 177 9.42 -14.74 16.82
C VAL A 177 10.81 -14.99 17.37
N ASN A 178 11.07 -14.53 18.59
CA ASN A 178 12.37 -14.71 19.23
C ASN A 178 12.54 -16.12 19.84
N SER A 179 13.72 -16.40 20.40
CA SER A 179 14.04 -17.68 21.02
C SER A 179 13.18 -18.04 22.23
N ASN A 180 12.44 -17.09 22.79
CA ASN A 180 11.51 -17.29 23.90
C ASN A 180 10.06 -17.49 23.44
N ASN A 181 9.84 -17.73 22.14
CA ASN A 181 8.53 -17.82 21.51
C ASN A 181 7.66 -16.58 21.73
N GLN A 182 8.29 -15.40 21.71
CA GLN A 182 7.58 -14.14 21.82
C GLN A 182 7.58 -13.43 20.48
N ARG A 183 6.43 -12.88 20.08
CA ARG A 183 6.29 -12.06 18.89
C ARG A 183 7.03 -10.74 19.05
N ILE A 184 7.88 -10.42 18.09
CA ILE A 184 8.61 -9.15 18.01
C ILE A 184 8.17 -8.42 16.74
N PHE A 185 7.70 -7.20 16.90
CA PHE A 185 7.25 -6.36 15.77
C PHE A 185 8.45 -5.63 15.14
N ASP A 186 9.32 -6.39 14.49
CA ASP A 186 10.58 -5.92 13.91
C ASP A 186 10.58 -5.93 12.37
N THR A 187 9.43 -6.03 11.73
CA THR A 187 9.34 -5.89 10.27
C THR A 187 9.77 -4.49 9.86
N ASP A 188 10.61 -4.41 8.82
CA ASP A 188 11.01 -3.15 8.23
C ASP A 188 9.79 -2.43 7.63
N ILE A 189 9.72 -1.11 7.79
CA ILE A 189 8.72 -0.29 7.09
C ILE A 189 9.25 -0.01 5.69
N ILE A 190 8.66 -0.65 4.70
CA ILE A 190 9.06 -0.49 3.30
C ILE A 190 8.53 0.85 2.77
N VAL A 191 9.46 1.72 2.34
CA VAL A 191 9.14 3.00 1.73
C VAL A 191 8.94 2.84 0.23
N TYR A 192 9.87 2.14 -0.45
CA TYR A 192 9.81 1.87 -1.88
C TYR A 192 10.20 0.43 -2.19
N ARG A 193 9.47 -0.20 -3.11
CA ARG A 193 9.77 -1.53 -3.64
C ARG A 193 9.40 -1.67 -5.12
N TYR A 194 9.87 -2.71 -5.77
CA TYR A 194 9.76 -2.86 -7.22
C TYR A 194 8.32 -2.92 -7.74
N ALA A 195 7.40 -3.52 -6.99
CA ALA A 195 5.98 -3.48 -7.36
C ALA A 195 5.44 -2.04 -7.47
N ASP A 196 5.96 -1.11 -6.65
CA ASP A 196 5.59 0.31 -6.73
C ASP A 196 6.12 0.94 -8.02
N VAL A 197 7.37 0.61 -8.44
CA VAL A 197 7.90 1.02 -9.75
C VAL A 197 6.98 0.59 -10.89
N LEU A 198 6.56 -0.69 -10.88
CA LEU A 198 5.71 -1.24 -11.93
C LEU A 198 4.33 -0.55 -11.98
N LEU A 199 3.69 -0.37 -10.83
CA LEU A 199 2.35 0.24 -10.80
C LEU A 199 2.39 1.76 -10.98
N MET A 200 3.48 2.44 -10.66
CA MET A 200 3.72 3.84 -11.07
C MET A 200 3.93 3.95 -12.57
N MET A 201 4.71 3.03 -13.18
CA MET A 201 4.86 2.97 -14.65
C MET A 201 3.53 2.67 -15.35
N ALA A 202 2.69 1.80 -14.79
CA ALA A 202 1.36 1.54 -15.30
C ALA A 202 0.50 2.82 -15.35
N GLU A 203 0.51 3.61 -14.28
CA GLU A 203 -0.23 4.88 -14.20
C GLU A 203 0.29 5.91 -15.21
N ILE A 204 1.61 6.06 -15.31
CA ILE A 204 2.26 6.96 -16.27
C ILE A 204 1.93 6.57 -17.71
N GLU A 205 2.10 5.30 -18.04
CA GLU A 205 1.82 4.79 -19.39
C GLU A 205 0.33 4.87 -19.74
N ASN A 206 -0.56 4.68 -18.78
CA ASN A 206 -1.98 4.92 -19.00
C ASN A 206 -2.26 6.35 -19.47
N ALA A 207 -1.62 7.34 -18.84
CA ALA A 207 -1.81 8.73 -19.20
C ALA A 207 -1.12 9.12 -20.52
N LEU A 208 0.06 8.56 -20.80
CA LEU A 208 0.86 8.91 -22.00
C LEU A 208 0.43 8.15 -23.26
N SER A 209 0.03 6.89 -23.14
CA SER A 209 -0.22 6.00 -24.26
C SER A 209 -1.51 5.19 -24.18
N GLY A 210 -2.21 5.21 -23.04
CA GLY A 210 -3.38 4.37 -22.79
C GLY A 210 -3.03 2.88 -22.56
N LYS A 211 -1.78 2.56 -22.24
CA LYS A 211 -1.31 1.18 -22.11
C LYS A 211 -0.68 0.91 -20.76
N CYS A 212 -1.38 0.19 -19.91
CA CYS A 212 -0.91 -0.16 -18.57
C CYS A 212 -0.82 -1.68 -18.33
N ALA A 213 -1.49 -2.48 -19.17
CA ALA A 213 -1.72 -3.90 -18.93
C ALA A 213 -0.44 -4.71 -18.69
N ASN A 214 0.67 -4.39 -19.37
CA ASN A 214 1.92 -5.13 -19.19
C ASN A 214 2.44 -5.05 -17.75
N TYR A 215 2.48 -3.85 -17.17
CA TYR A 215 2.96 -3.63 -15.81
C TYR A 215 1.99 -4.20 -14.77
N VAL A 216 0.69 -4.00 -14.96
CA VAL A 216 -0.35 -4.58 -14.10
C VAL A 216 -0.25 -6.11 -14.09
N ASN A 217 -0.09 -6.72 -15.27
CA ASN A 217 -0.02 -8.17 -15.40
C ASN A 217 1.29 -8.77 -14.86
N GLU A 218 2.37 -8.02 -14.80
CA GLU A 218 3.61 -8.46 -14.14
C GLU A 218 3.37 -8.63 -12.64
N VAL A 219 2.71 -7.65 -12.00
CA VAL A 219 2.33 -7.73 -10.59
C VAL A 219 1.31 -8.86 -10.35
N ARG A 220 0.28 -8.99 -11.21
CA ARG A 220 -0.71 -10.07 -11.10
C ARG A 220 -0.10 -11.45 -11.25
N LYS A 221 0.80 -11.66 -12.20
CA LYS A 221 1.49 -12.96 -12.36
C LYS A 221 2.20 -13.38 -11.07
N ARG A 222 2.87 -12.47 -10.40
CA ARG A 222 3.45 -12.74 -9.08
C ARG A 222 2.39 -13.02 -8.03
N ALA A 223 1.32 -12.24 -8.01
CA ALA A 223 0.24 -12.38 -7.02
C ALA A 223 -0.48 -13.74 -7.10
N TYR A 224 -0.69 -14.25 -8.29
CA TYR A 224 -1.29 -15.58 -8.51
C TYR A 224 -0.25 -16.72 -8.54
N GLY A 225 1.01 -16.42 -8.86
CA GLY A 225 2.10 -17.40 -8.88
C GLY A 225 1.73 -18.66 -9.67
N LYS A 226 1.78 -19.82 -9.03
CA LYS A 226 1.42 -21.12 -9.65
C LYS A 226 -0.05 -21.23 -10.10
N ASN A 227 -0.92 -20.38 -9.57
CA ASN A 227 -2.35 -20.32 -9.90
C ASN A 227 -2.63 -19.39 -11.08
N TRP A 228 -1.60 -18.78 -11.65
CA TRP A 228 -1.77 -17.85 -12.77
C TRP A 228 -2.42 -18.51 -13.99
N HIS A 229 -3.47 -17.89 -14.50
CA HIS A 229 -4.14 -18.23 -15.74
C HIS A 229 -4.35 -16.98 -16.61
N PRO A 230 -4.41 -17.10 -17.95
CA PRO A 230 -4.66 -15.97 -18.84
C PRO A 230 -5.95 -15.20 -18.54
N GLN A 231 -6.94 -15.83 -17.95
CA GLN A 231 -8.21 -15.19 -17.52
C GLN A 231 -8.03 -14.11 -16.45
N PHE A 232 -6.94 -14.15 -15.68
CA PHE A 232 -6.60 -13.14 -14.68
C PHE A 232 -5.85 -11.95 -15.28
N ALA A 233 -5.44 -12.07 -16.55
CA ALA A 233 -4.76 -10.98 -17.22
C ALA A 233 -5.71 -9.81 -17.45
N TYR A 234 -5.22 -8.62 -17.16
CA TYR A 234 -5.87 -7.37 -17.51
C TYR A 234 -5.61 -7.05 -18.99
N THR A 235 -6.58 -6.48 -19.67
CA THR A 235 -6.47 -5.90 -20.99
C THR A 235 -6.79 -4.42 -20.92
N ASP A 236 -6.01 -3.58 -21.58
CA ASP A 236 -6.19 -2.13 -21.58
C ASP A 236 -7.60 -1.74 -21.99
N GLY A 237 -8.24 -0.91 -21.17
CA GLY A 237 -9.54 -0.29 -21.37
C GLY A 237 -9.43 1.20 -21.68
N SER A 238 -10.47 1.96 -21.32
CA SER A 238 -10.40 3.41 -21.35
C SER A 238 -9.42 3.94 -20.30
N TYR A 239 -9.02 5.22 -20.42
CA TYR A 239 -8.18 5.87 -19.41
C TYR A 239 -8.71 5.66 -17.98
N ALA A 240 -10.01 5.89 -17.79
CA ALA A 240 -10.63 5.78 -16.47
C ALA A 240 -10.73 4.33 -15.96
N ASP A 241 -10.99 3.37 -16.85
CA ASP A 241 -11.01 1.95 -16.49
C ASP A 241 -9.61 1.50 -16.07
N ASN A 242 -8.59 1.95 -16.79
CA ASN A 242 -7.19 1.67 -16.46
C ASN A 242 -6.80 2.30 -15.11
N GLU A 243 -7.11 3.59 -14.86
CA GLU A 243 -6.84 4.26 -13.57
C GLU A 243 -7.48 3.49 -12.41
N LEU A 244 -8.75 3.13 -12.54
CA LEU A 244 -9.46 2.40 -11.49
C LEU A 244 -8.88 0.99 -11.28
N THR A 245 -8.49 0.30 -12.36
CA THR A 245 -7.85 -1.02 -12.28
C THR A 245 -6.50 -0.93 -11.59
N ILE A 246 -5.68 0.06 -11.95
CA ILE A 246 -4.37 0.30 -11.31
C ILE A 246 -4.57 0.60 -9.81
N LEU A 247 -5.54 1.45 -9.46
CA LEU A 247 -5.85 1.76 -8.06
C LEU A 247 -6.23 0.50 -7.28
N HIS A 248 -7.13 -0.33 -7.80
CA HIS A 248 -7.54 -1.56 -7.14
C HIS A 248 -6.39 -2.58 -7.05
N GLU A 249 -5.49 -2.62 -8.03
CA GLU A 249 -4.29 -3.44 -7.95
C GLU A 249 -3.34 -2.94 -6.85
N ARG A 250 -3.15 -1.62 -6.75
CA ARG A 250 -2.38 -0.97 -5.68
C ARG A 250 -3.01 -1.21 -4.31
N ASP A 251 -4.34 -1.21 -4.21
CA ASP A 251 -5.05 -1.51 -2.96
C ASP A 251 -4.76 -2.92 -2.45
N LYS A 252 -4.72 -3.91 -3.35
CA LYS A 252 -4.38 -5.30 -3.01
C LYS A 252 -2.91 -5.47 -2.66
N GLU A 253 -2.05 -4.75 -3.36
CA GLU A 253 -0.61 -4.88 -3.25
C GLU A 253 -0.04 -4.17 -2.02
N PHE A 254 -0.52 -2.94 -1.74
CA PHE A 254 0.08 -2.04 -0.76
C PHE A 254 -0.73 -1.86 0.52
N VAL A 255 -1.53 -2.85 0.92
CA VAL A 255 -2.16 -2.83 2.24
C VAL A 255 -1.12 -2.52 3.31
N TRP A 256 -1.38 -1.54 4.16
CA TRP A 256 -0.50 -1.12 5.25
C TRP A 256 0.86 -0.53 4.84
N GLU A 257 1.03 -0.11 3.59
CA GLU A 257 2.26 0.55 3.13
C GLU A 257 2.12 2.07 2.95
N GLY A 258 1.00 2.65 3.38
CA GLY A 258 0.79 4.12 3.41
C GLY A 258 0.58 4.78 2.05
N LYS A 259 0.27 4.02 0.98
CA LYS A 259 0.19 4.55 -0.39
C LYS A 259 -1.18 5.12 -0.76
N ARG A 260 -2.26 4.48 -0.29
CA ARG A 260 -3.62 4.70 -0.81
C ARG A 260 -4.08 6.15 -0.79
N TRP A 261 -3.79 6.93 0.25
CA TRP A 261 -4.22 8.34 0.30
C TRP A 261 -3.68 9.12 -0.89
N PHE A 262 -2.39 8.99 -1.15
CA PHE A 262 -1.73 9.67 -2.27
C PHE A 262 -2.24 9.17 -3.62
N ASP A 263 -2.55 7.88 -3.73
CA ASP A 263 -3.07 7.27 -4.94
C ASP A 263 -4.48 7.84 -5.29
N VAL A 264 -5.43 7.80 -4.36
CA VAL A 264 -6.80 8.27 -4.64
C VAL A 264 -6.87 9.78 -4.88
N VAL A 265 -5.97 10.57 -4.28
CA VAL A 265 -5.88 12.02 -4.50
C VAL A 265 -5.33 12.33 -5.89
N ARG A 266 -4.28 11.59 -6.30
CA ARG A 266 -3.55 11.81 -7.55
C ARG A 266 -4.24 11.22 -8.78
N MET A 267 -4.86 10.06 -8.65
CA MET A 267 -5.49 9.35 -9.77
C MET A 267 -6.84 9.97 -10.13
N HIS A 268 -7.20 9.92 -11.41
CA HIS A 268 -8.35 10.66 -11.93
C HIS A 268 -9.35 9.77 -12.66
N ASP A 269 -10.61 10.21 -12.64
CA ASP A 269 -11.68 9.66 -13.46
C ASP A 269 -11.60 10.20 -14.92
N ALA A 270 -12.59 9.83 -15.75
CA ALA A 270 -12.69 10.26 -17.13
C ALA A 270 -12.85 11.78 -17.32
N ASN A 271 -13.27 12.49 -16.27
CA ASN A 271 -13.47 13.93 -16.27
C ASN A 271 -12.29 14.72 -15.67
N GLY A 272 -11.20 14.02 -15.33
CA GLY A 272 -10.04 14.61 -14.67
C GLY A 272 -10.26 14.92 -13.19
N LYS A 273 -11.29 14.36 -12.55
CA LYS A 273 -11.53 14.53 -11.12
C LYS A 273 -10.79 13.46 -10.33
N SER A 274 -10.25 13.86 -9.16
CA SER A 274 -9.63 12.94 -8.22
C SER A 274 -10.53 11.74 -7.89
N LEU A 275 -9.96 10.53 -7.87
CA LEU A 275 -10.67 9.32 -7.48
C LEU A 275 -11.11 9.33 -6.00
N ALA A 276 -10.60 10.26 -5.18
CA ALA A 276 -11.13 10.48 -3.84
C ALA A 276 -12.63 10.85 -3.82
N PHE A 277 -13.14 11.42 -4.91
CA PHE A 277 -14.56 11.76 -5.10
C PHE A 277 -15.36 10.64 -5.77
N SER A 278 -14.72 9.55 -6.17
CA SER A 278 -15.36 8.45 -6.89
C SER A 278 -15.90 7.40 -5.94
N VAL A 279 -17.18 7.08 -6.12
CA VAL A 279 -17.82 5.94 -5.42
C VAL A 279 -17.18 4.61 -5.83
N ALA A 280 -16.76 4.47 -7.10
CA ALA A 280 -16.15 3.25 -7.63
C ALA A 280 -14.75 2.99 -7.03
N ALA A 281 -14.05 4.05 -6.64
CA ALA A 281 -12.71 3.95 -6.03
C ALA A 281 -12.75 3.63 -4.53
N ASN A 282 -13.92 3.63 -3.88
CA ASN A 282 -14.01 3.38 -2.45
C ASN A 282 -14.72 2.05 -2.15
N TYR A 283 -14.42 1.49 -1.00
CA TYR A 283 -15.04 0.27 -0.49
C TYR A 283 -16.15 0.63 0.51
N PRO A 284 -17.31 -0.06 0.49
CA PRO A 284 -18.35 0.15 1.48
C PRO A 284 -17.87 -0.20 2.89
N ASN A 285 -18.53 0.36 3.89
CA ASN A 285 -18.25 0.04 5.29
C ASN A 285 -18.82 -1.34 5.65
N ASN A 286 -18.22 -2.00 6.64
CA ASN A 286 -18.68 -3.31 7.10
C ASN A 286 -20.10 -3.28 7.66
N GLU A 287 -20.50 -2.17 8.27
CA GLU A 287 -21.84 -1.96 8.86
C GLU A 287 -22.89 -1.62 7.80
N THR A 288 -22.49 -1.03 6.69
CA THR A 288 -23.38 -0.61 5.59
C THR A 288 -22.84 -1.10 4.24
N PRO A 289 -22.79 -2.44 4.00
CA PRO A 289 -22.12 -3.02 2.83
C PRO A 289 -22.77 -2.65 1.48
N ASP A 290 -24.04 -2.26 1.50
CA ASP A 290 -24.79 -1.83 0.31
C ASP A 290 -24.63 -0.34 0.00
N GLU A 291 -24.04 0.44 0.93
CA GLU A 291 -23.83 1.87 0.75
C GLU A 291 -22.43 2.14 0.22
N ARG A 292 -22.33 2.57 -1.02
CA ARG A 292 -21.08 3.06 -1.60
C ARG A 292 -21.08 4.57 -1.60
N VAL A 293 -20.16 5.15 -0.87
CA VAL A 293 -19.94 6.60 -0.79
C VAL A 293 -18.53 6.94 -1.22
N PRO A 294 -18.26 8.13 -1.78
CA PRO A 294 -16.91 8.54 -2.07
C PRO A 294 -16.10 8.71 -0.75
N LEU A 295 -14.78 8.67 -0.84
CA LEU A 295 -13.92 8.91 0.31
C LEU A 295 -14.08 10.33 0.84
N ILE A 296 -14.19 11.30 -0.08
CA ILE A 296 -14.44 12.71 0.19
C ILE A 296 -15.57 13.18 -0.73
N LYS A 297 -16.49 14.01 -0.23
CA LYS A 297 -17.50 14.66 -1.07
C LYS A 297 -16.86 15.81 -1.84
N GLU A 298 -17.29 16.08 -3.08
CA GLU A 298 -16.77 17.20 -3.87
C GLU A 298 -16.93 18.56 -3.17
N SER A 299 -18.00 18.74 -2.38
CA SER A 299 -18.20 19.95 -1.57
C SER A 299 -17.15 20.12 -0.46
N GLU A 300 -16.36 19.10 -0.18
CA GLU A 300 -15.31 19.07 0.82
C GLU A 300 -13.91 18.93 0.18
N ALA A 301 -13.75 19.37 -1.07
CA ALA A 301 -12.52 19.17 -1.85
C ALA A 301 -11.26 19.75 -1.17
N HIS A 302 -11.40 20.73 -0.27
CA HIS A 302 -10.28 21.20 0.54
C HIS A 302 -9.61 20.10 1.37
N LYS A 303 -10.33 19.03 1.72
CA LYS A 303 -9.83 17.89 2.49
C LYS A 303 -8.85 17.00 1.69
N LEU A 304 -8.66 17.23 0.40
CA LEU A 304 -7.58 16.59 -0.37
C LEU A 304 -6.20 17.01 0.15
N LEU A 305 -6.10 18.20 0.73
CA LEU A 305 -4.90 18.67 1.42
C LEU A 305 -5.16 18.63 2.93
N TRP A 306 -4.11 18.38 3.67
CA TRP A 306 -4.21 18.35 5.13
C TRP A 306 -4.10 19.77 5.71
N PRO A 307 -4.76 20.04 6.85
CA PRO A 307 -4.58 21.30 7.56
C PRO A 307 -3.17 21.39 8.15
N ILE A 308 -2.68 22.59 8.31
CA ILE A 308 -1.48 22.85 9.11
C ILE A 308 -1.85 22.69 10.58
N ASP A 309 -1.04 21.99 11.34
CA ASP A 309 -1.24 21.79 12.78
C ASP A 309 -1.34 23.13 13.54
N VAL A 310 -2.30 23.22 14.45
CA VAL A 310 -2.60 24.46 15.19
C VAL A 310 -1.39 24.96 15.99
N ASN A 311 -0.58 24.07 16.58
CA ASN A 311 0.61 24.50 17.30
C ASN A 311 1.66 25.07 16.36
N THR A 312 1.78 24.53 15.17
CA THR A 312 2.67 25.04 14.11
C THR A 312 2.25 26.46 13.69
N LEU A 313 0.95 26.68 13.44
CA LEU A 313 0.40 28.00 13.14
C LEU A 313 0.62 29.02 14.28
N ASN A 314 0.42 28.57 15.53
CA ASN A 314 0.62 29.43 16.70
C ASN A 314 2.09 29.83 16.90
N ASN A 315 3.03 28.96 16.48
CA ASN A 315 4.46 29.20 16.62
C ASN A 315 5.04 30.04 15.48
N ASP A 316 4.39 30.11 14.33
CA ASP A 316 4.80 30.94 13.21
C ASP A 316 3.63 31.78 12.65
N PRO A 317 3.51 33.05 13.06
CA PRO A 317 2.41 33.93 12.65
C PRO A 317 2.43 34.30 11.15
N LYS A 318 3.46 33.90 10.39
CA LYS A 318 3.53 34.10 8.94
C LYS A 318 2.87 32.96 8.17
N LEU A 319 2.59 31.83 8.84
CA LEU A 319 1.89 30.73 8.21
C LEU A 319 0.40 31.01 8.12
N GLU A 320 -0.16 30.72 6.97
CA GLU A 320 -1.59 30.75 6.73
C GLU A 320 -2.11 29.32 6.67
N GLN A 321 -3.30 29.10 7.24
CA GLN A 321 -3.93 27.79 7.21
C GLN A 321 -4.24 27.36 5.76
N THR A 322 -4.17 26.06 5.51
CA THR A 322 -4.64 25.48 4.24
C THR A 322 -6.05 25.96 3.93
N PRO A 323 -6.33 26.50 2.73
CA PRO A 323 -7.64 27.03 2.37
C PRO A 323 -8.76 26.00 2.61
N GLY A 324 -9.85 26.47 3.23
CA GLY A 324 -11.01 25.64 3.57
C GLY A 324 -11.02 25.07 4.98
N TYR A 325 -9.94 25.27 5.74
CA TYR A 325 -9.88 24.93 7.17
C TYR A 325 -9.90 26.21 8.03
N ASP A 326 -10.53 26.13 9.18
CA ASP A 326 -10.51 27.21 10.18
C ASP A 326 -9.12 27.28 10.84
N LYS A 327 -8.80 28.49 11.38
CA LYS A 327 -7.54 28.72 12.10
C LYS A 327 -7.54 28.08 13.48
#